data_ea50e18216235c1822a7356e9207a6a0
#
_entry.id   ea50e18216235c1822a7356e9207a6a0
#
_cell.length_a   1.000
_cell.length_b   1.000
_cell.length_c   1.000
_cell.angle_alpha   90.00
_cell.angle_beta   90.00
_cell.angle_gamma   90.00
#
_symmetry.space_group_name_H-M   'P 1'
#
loop_
_entity.id
_entity.type
_entity.pdbx_description
1 polymer ?
#
loop_
_entity_poly.entity_id
_entity_poly.type
_entity_poly.pdbx_seq_one_letter_code
_entity_poly.pdbx_strand_id
1 'polypeptide(L)'
;LLDVWASAEHENRLPDRPAMRVAAGEIRRASIQTDTKTRRISRPEPVRFATDSLAKGYILDAALEVASAAAPEVSGLLINIGGDIRSWGDGPQNGQWAVAVTQASELGEGGSAPHARVLIDEGAIATSGLGPRNRTIEGEAYSHVISPADGWPVSHIQTATVHASDAMTADAIATALLVMDLKPGLNLVENMPGVEAEIVTADQRRHPT
;
A
#
# COMPACT_ATOMS: atom_id res chain seq x y z
N LEU A 1 9.15 15.97 -0.22
CA LEU A 1 9.16 15.28 -1.52
C LEU A 1 7.78 15.31 -2.17
N LEU A 2 6.72 14.88 -1.49
CA LEU A 2 5.37 14.80 -2.07
C LEU A 2 4.86 16.16 -2.58
N ASP A 3 5.07 17.23 -1.81
CA ASP A 3 4.67 18.59 -2.20
C ASP A 3 5.42 19.07 -3.47
N VAL A 4 6.71 18.70 -3.59
CA VAL A 4 7.49 19.05 -4.80
C VAL A 4 6.95 18.35 -6.04
N TRP A 5 6.58 17.08 -5.93
CA TRP A 5 5.98 16.34 -7.04
C TRP A 5 4.57 16.83 -7.38
N ALA A 6 3.79 17.29 -6.39
CA ALA A 6 2.51 17.93 -6.64
C ALA A 6 2.66 19.26 -7.39
N SER A 7 3.66 20.08 -7.02
CA SER A 7 4.00 21.32 -7.75
C SER A 7 4.50 21.03 -9.16
N ALA A 8 5.35 20.01 -9.32
CA ALA A 8 5.88 19.59 -10.63
C ALA A 8 4.77 19.20 -11.62
N GLU A 9 3.75 18.47 -11.13
CA GLU A 9 2.56 18.12 -11.92
C GLU A 9 1.77 19.38 -12.31
N HIS A 10 1.54 20.29 -11.37
CA HIS A 10 0.81 21.54 -11.63
C HIS A 10 1.55 22.44 -12.62
N GLU A 11 2.87 22.52 -12.51
CA GLU A 11 3.73 23.32 -13.40
C GLU A 11 4.04 22.60 -14.72
N ASN A 12 3.66 21.33 -14.86
CA ASN A 12 4.00 20.44 -15.95
C ASN A 12 5.52 20.46 -16.27
N ARG A 13 6.35 20.39 -15.22
CA ARG A 13 7.81 20.44 -15.30
C ARG A 13 8.45 19.54 -14.26
N LEU A 14 9.40 18.70 -14.67
CA LEU A 14 10.11 17.80 -13.77
C LEU A 14 10.92 18.57 -12.69
N PRO A 15 10.96 18.08 -11.46
CA PRO A 15 11.80 18.66 -10.42
C PRO A 15 13.29 18.40 -10.68
N ASP A 16 14.14 19.23 -10.08
CA ASP A 16 15.59 19.05 -10.16
C ASP A 16 16.03 17.76 -9.47
N ARG A 17 16.60 16.84 -10.23
CA ARG A 17 16.97 15.50 -9.75
C ARG A 17 18.04 15.51 -8.63
N PRO A 18 19.10 16.32 -8.72
CA PRO A 18 20.03 16.52 -7.61
C PRO A 18 19.36 17.01 -6.32
N ALA A 19 18.47 17.99 -6.41
CA ALA A 19 17.73 18.50 -5.24
C ALA A 19 16.85 17.41 -4.60
N MET A 20 16.18 16.56 -5.42
CA MET A 20 15.40 15.43 -4.92
C MET A 20 16.25 14.42 -4.15
N ARG A 21 17.45 14.11 -4.64
CA ARG A 21 18.39 13.21 -3.94
C ARG A 21 18.86 13.78 -2.60
N VAL A 22 19.10 15.08 -2.55
CA VAL A 22 19.47 15.77 -1.28
C VAL A 22 18.32 15.67 -0.28
N ALA A 23 17.10 16.01 -0.69
CA ALA A 23 15.91 15.95 0.18
C ALA A 23 15.61 14.52 0.65
N ALA A 24 15.72 13.52 -0.24
CA ALA A 24 15.59 12.10 0.13
C ALA A 24 16.66 11.68 1.14
N GLY A 25 17.90 12.15 0.97
CA GLY A 25 18.99 11.92 1.91
C GLY A 25 18.73 12.52 3.30
N GLU A 26 18.11 13.68 3.38
CA GLU A 26 17.71 14.31 4.65
C GLU A 26 16.61 13.49 5.35
N ILE A 27 15.60 13.04 4.63
CA ILE A 27 14.53 12.19 5.18
C ILE A 27 15.11 10.89 5.74
N ARG A 28 16.00 10.21 5.01
CA ARG A 28 16.61 8.96 5.47
C ARG A 28 17.48 9.12 6.71
N ARG A 29 18.13 10.27 6.89
CA ARG A 29 18.92 10.58 8.07
C ARG A 29 18.09 11.08 9.24
N ALA A 30 16.81 11.38 9.02
CA ALA A 30 15.93 11.88 10.06
C ALA A 30 15.72 10.82 11.15
N SER A 31 16.05 11.17 12.38
CA SER A 31 15.76 10.32 13.53
C SER A 31 14.30 10.47 13.93
N ILE A 32 13.52 9.42 13.74
CA ILE A 32 12.15 9.33 14.24
C ILE A 32 12.19 8.56 15.56
N GLN A 33 11.62 9.15 16.60
CA GLN A 33 11.51 8.52 17.92
C GLN A 33 10.05 8.25 18.25
N THR A 34 9.76 7.05 18.73
CA THR A 34 8.42 6.66 19.18
C THR A 34 8.46 6.36 20.67
N ASP A 35 7.49 6.90 21.40
CA ASP A 35 7.24 6.58 22.79
C ASP A 35 5.83 5.97 22.90
N THR A 36 5.76 4.66 23.03
CA THR A 36 4.51 3.90 23.10
C THR A 36 3.77 4.16 24.41
N LYS A 37 4.47 4.52 25.50
CA LYS A 37 3.85 4.81 26.79
C LYS A 37 3.10 6.13 26.76
N THR A 38 3.68 7.16 26.17
CA THR A 38 3.05 8.48 26.05
C THR A 38 2.29 8.66 24.73
N ARG A 39 2.32 7.67 23.84
CA ARG A 39 1.73 7.71 22.49
C ARG A 39 2.23 8.91 21.68
N ARG A 40 3.53 9.18 21.74
CA ARG A 40 4.15 10.31 21.05
C ARG A 40 5.12 9.83 19.99
N ILE A 41 5.13 10.56 18.88
CA ILE A 41 6.15 10.43 17.83
C ILE A 41 6.87 11.78 17.73
N SER A 42 8.19 11.75 17.86
CA SER A 42 9.04 12.92 17.67
C SER A 42 9.79 12.83 16.34
N ARG A 43 9.86 13.92 15.63
CA ARG A 43 10.52 14.05 14.34
C ARG A 43 11.29 15.37 14.26
N PRO A 44 12.40 15.44 13.52
CA PRO A 44 13.05 16.72 13.24
C PRO A 44 12.23 17.54 12.23
N GLU A 45 12.34 18.85 12.30
CA GLU A 45 11.91 19.71 11.20
C GLU A 45 12.88 19.60 10.02
N PRO A 46 12.42 19.63 8.77
CA PRO A 46 11.03 19.81 8.28
C PRO A 46 10.29 18.50 7.93
N VAL A 47 10.67 17.36 8.53
CA VAL A 47 10.06 16.06 8.22
C VAL A 47 8.55 16.08 8.54
N ARG A 48 7.72 15.65 7.59
CA ARG A 48 6.28 15.45 7.77
C ARG A 48 5.93 14.00 7.55
N PHE A 49 4.92 13.51 8.27
CA PHE A 49 4.34 12.21 8.01
C PHE A 49 3.20 12.34 7.01
N ALA A 50 3.21 11.46 6.01
CA ALA A 50 2.06 11.18 5.18
C ALA A 50 1.48 9.82 5.62
N THR A 51 0.21 9.80 5.99
CA THR A 51 -0.45 8.60 6.53
C THR A 51 -1.23 7.83 5.48
N ASP A 52 -1.20 8.27 4.23
CA ASP A 52 -2.00 7.72 3.12
C ASP A 52 -1.72 6.24 2.85
N SER A 53 -0.51 5.78 3.21
CA SER A 53 -0.05 4.39 3.03
C SER A 53 -0.53 3.41 4.12
N LEU A 54 -1.30 3.88 5.10
CA LEU A 54 -1.82 3.04 6.18
C LEU A 54 -3.21 3.47 6.66
N ALA A 55 -3.69 4.61 6.19
CA ALA A 55 -4.94 5.19 6.67
C ALA A 55 -6.17 4.38 6.25
N LYS A 56 -6.18 3.83 5.04
CA LYS A 56 -7.27 2.98 4.57
C LYS A 56 -7.38 1.70 5.40
N GLY A 57 -6.24 1.05 5.64
CA GLY A 57 -6.17 -0.14 6.47
C GLY A 57 -6.67 0.12 7.89
N TYR A 58 -6.21 1.21 8.51
CA TYR A 58 -6.69 1.62 9.83
C TYR A 58 -8.22 1.86 9.86
N ILE A 59 -8.76 2.52 8.84
CA ILE A 59 -10.22 2.78 8.74
C ILE A 59 -10.98 1.47 8.57
N LEU A 60 -10.46 0.53 7.78
CA LEU A 60 -11.08 -0.80 7.59
C LEU A 60 -11.14 -1.59 8.90
N ASP A 61 -10.03 -1.63 9.66
CA ASP A 61 -9.98 -2.32 10.95
C ASP A 61 -10.96 -1.70 11.95
N ALA A 62 -10.98 -0.37 12.06
CA ALA A 62 -11.93 0.34 12.92
C ALA A 62 -13.40 0.15 12.50
N ALA A 63 -13.66 0.15 11.18
CA ALA A 63 -15.00 -0.07 10.64
C ALA A 63 -15.49 -1.49 10.94
N LEU A 64 -14.62 -2.49 10.81
CA LEU A 64 -14.97 -3.88 11.12
C LEU A 64 -15.30 -4.05 12.62
N GLU A 65 -14.48 -3.46 13.51
CA GLU A 65 -14.71 -3.50 14.96
C GLU A 65 -16.09 -2.92 15.33
N VAL A 66 -16.42 -1.75 14.78
CA VAL A 66 -17.71 -1.10 15.01
C VAL A 66 -18.87 -1.92 14.42
N ALA A 67 -18.73 -2.42 13.20
CA ALA A 67 -19.79 -3.16 12.52
C ALA A 67 -20.08 -4.50 13.19
N SER A 68 -19.06 -5.25 13.58
CA SER A 68 -19.24 -6.53 14.30
C SER A 68 -19.88 -6.34 15.68
N ALA A 69 -19.52 -5.28 16.38
CA ALA A 69 -20.14 -4.95 17.66
C ALA A 69 -21.61 -4.49 17.52
N ALA A 70 -21.96 -3.83 16.42
CA ALA A 70 -23.33 -3.34 16.17
C ALA A 70 -24.28 -4.43 15.67
N ALA A 71 -23.78 -5.54 15.13
CA ALA A 71 -24.56 -6.63 14.54
C ALA A 71 -24.09 -8.01 15.06
N PRO A 72 -24.28 -8.31 16.35
CA PRO A 72 -23.76 -9.53 16.98
C PRO A 72 -24.42 -10.81 16.45
N GLU A 73 -25.52 -10.70 15.73
CA GLU A 73 -26.20 -11.82 15.06
C GLU A 73 -25.57 -12.24 13.74
N VAL A 74 -24.65 -11.43 13.20
CA VAL A 74 -23.98 -11.70 11.92
C VAL A 74 -22.78 -12.61 12.16
N SER A 75 -22.69 -13.72 11.43
CA SER A 75 -21.59 -14.69 11.57
C SER A 75 -20.33 -14.32 10.79
N GLY A 76 -20.41 -13.35 9.88
CA GLY A 76 -19.24 -12.89 9.13
C GLY A 76 -19.49 -11.58 8.38
N LEU A 77 -18.43 -10.81 8.21
CA LEU A 77 -18.42 -9.50 7.54
C LEU A 77 -17.22 -9.39 6.61
N LEU A 78 -17.44 -8.76 5.47
CA LEU A 78 -16.38 -8.31 4.57
C LEU A 78 -16.61 -6.85 4.21
N ILE A 79 -15.60 -6.02 4.43
CA ILE A 79 -15.61 -4.60 4.10
C ILE A 79 -14.56 -4.35 3.03
N ASN A 80 -14.93 -3.58 2.00
CA ASN A 80 -14.04 -3.17 0.91
C ASN A 80 -14.03 -1.65 0.82
N ILE A 81 -12.85 -1.05 0.87
CA ILE A 81 -12.64 0.39 0.67
C ILE A 81 -11.58 0.58 -0.42
N GLY A 82 -12.04 0.91 -1.62
CA GLY A 82 -11.14 1.22 -2.74
C GLY A 82 -10.22 0.09 -3.17
N GLY A 83 -10.65 -1.16 -2.99
CA GLY A 83 -9.88 -2.36 -3.34
C GLY A 83 -9.18 -3.02 -2.15
N ASP A 84 -8.95 -2.32 -1.05
CA ASP A 84 -8.46 -2.94 0.17
C ASP A 84 -9.64 -3.57 0.93
N ILE A 85 -9.41 -4.75 1.47
CA ILE A 85 -10.44 -5.62 2.03
C ILE A 85 -10.07 -6.03 3.44
N ARG A 86 -11.07 -6.06 4.32
CA ARG A 86 -11.00 -6.64 5.65
C ARG A 86 -12.16 -7.62 5.83
N SER A 87 -11.87 -8.86 6.22
CA SER A 87 -12.86 -9.90 6.48
C SER A 87 -12.78 -10.39 7.93
N TRP A 88 -13.92 -10.86 8.43
CA TRP A 88 -14.06 -11.48 9.74
C TRP A 88 -15.18 -12.54 9.69
N GLY A 89 -14.99 -13.63 10.44
CA GLY A 89 -15.98 -14.69 10.57
C GLY A 89 -16.23 -15.48 9.30
N ASP A 90 -17.38 -16.16 9.23
CA ASP A 90 -17.69 -17.11 8.18
C ASP A 90 -18.04 -16.43 6.84
N GLY A 91 -17.26 -16.74 5.83
CA GLY A 91 -17.53 -16.34 4.45
C GLY A 91 -18.53 -17.29 3.72
N PRO A 92 -19.13 -16.82 2.61
CA PRO A 92 -20.18 -17.57 1.91
C PRO A 92 -19.68 -18.81 1.15
N GLN A 93 -18.37 -19.03 1.05
CA GLN A 93 -17.77 -20.16 0.34
C GLN A 93 -17.18 -21.17 1.32
N ASN A 94 -18.01 -21.97 1.95
CA ASN A 94 -17.62 -22.98 2.94
C ASN A 94 -16.82 -22.36 4.13
N GLY A 95 -17.25 -21.18 4.60
CA GLY A 95 -16.57 -20.44 5.65
C GLY A 95 -15.52 -19.45 5.15
N GLN A 96 -15.17 -19.48 3.86
CA GLN A 96 -14.15 -18.62 3.28
C GLN A 96 -14.73 -17.45 2.47
N TRP A 97 -13.95 -16.38 2.35
CA TRP A 97 -14.22 -15.22 1.54
C TRP A 97 -13.43 -15.30 0.22
N ALA A 98 -14.11 -15.16 -0.90
CA ALA A 98 -13.45 -15.13 -2.20
C ALA A 98 -13.15 -13.69 -2.61
N VAL A 99 -11.88 -13.35 -2.65
CA VAL A 99 -11.38 -12.04 -3.02
C VAL A 99 -10.79 -12.09 -4.42
N ALA A 100 -11.25 -11.17 -5.26
CA ALA A 100 -10.67 -10.97 -6.59
C ALA A 100 -9.45 -10.04 -6.49
N VAL A 101 -8.32 -10.49 -7.04
CA VAL A 101 -7.11 -9.67 -7.15
C VAL A 101 -6.98 -9.20 -8.60
N THR A 102 -6.94 -7.88 -8.79
CA THR A 102 -6.78 -7.25 -10.11
C THR A 102 -5.40 -6.64 -10.25
N GLN A 103 -4.87 -6.60 -11.46
CA GLN A 103 -3.63 -5.87 -11.73
C GLN A 103 -3.89 -4.36 -11.78
N ALA A 104 -2.92 -3.55 -11.34
CA ALA A 104 -3.07 -2.10 -11.33
C ALA A 104 -3.23 -1.48 -12.72
N SER A 105 -2.67 -2.11 -13.76
CA SER A 105 -2.87 -1.72 -15.15
C SER A 105 -4.30 -1.89 -15.64
N GLU A 106 -5.11 -2.65 -14.92
CA GLU A 106 -6.49 -3.00 -15.23
C GLU A 106 -7.51 -2.23 -14.39
N LEU A 107 -7.04 -1.37 -13.47
CA LEU A 107 -7.91 -0.50 -12.65
C LEU A 107 -8.45 0.72 -13.42
N GLY A 108 -8.25 0.79 -14.76
CA GLY A 108 -8.88 1.76 -15.63
C GLY A 108 -10.38 1.51 -15.82
N GLU A 109 -11.10 2.53 -16.31
CA GLU A 109 -12.54 2.49 -16.61
C GLU A 109 -12.86 1.41 -17.67
N GLY A 110 -13.09 0.18 -17.26
CA GLY A 110 -13.40 -0.93 -18.18
C GLY A 110 -13.45 -2.30 -17.54
N GLY A 111 -13.09 -2.43 -16.27
CA GLY A 111 -13.28 -3.64 -15.48
C GLY A 111 -12.70 -4.88 -16.14
N SER A 112 -11.38 -5.02 -16.16
CA SER A 112 -10.74 -6.26 -16.58
C SER A 112 -11.13 -7.41 -15.64
N ALA A 113 -11.21 -8.62 -16.17
CA ALA A 113 -11.42 -9.80 -15.35
C ALA A 113 -10.28 -9.95 -14.33
N PRO A 114 -10.57 -10.30 -13.07
CA PRO A 114 -9.55 -10.48 -12.06
C PRO A 114 -8.55 -11.54 -12.52
N HIS A 115 -7.26 -11.28 -12.40
CA HIS A 115 -6.21 -12.23 -12.80
C HIS A 115 -6.06 -13.40 -11.81
N ALA A 116 -6.52 -13.22 -10.58
CA ALA A 116 -6.50 -14.23 -9.54
C ALA A 116 -7.73 -14.11 -8.63
N ARG A 117 -8.09 -15.23 -8.02
CA ARG A 117 -9.09 -15.31 -6.96
C ARG A 117 -8.44 -15.99 -5.77
N VAL A 118 -8.41 -15.33 -4.65
CA VAL A 118 -7.85 -15.83 -3.40
C VAL A 118 -8.99 -16.15 -2.45
N LEU A 119 -8.93 -17.29 -1.80
CA LEU A 119 -9.82 -17.66 -0.70
C LEU A 119 -9.12 -17.33 0.61
N ILE A 120 -9.74 -16.54 1.45
CA ILE A 120 -9.25 -16.19 2.78
C ILE A 120 -10.31 -16.54 3.83
N ASP A 121 -9.85 -16.96 4.99
CA ASP A 121 -10.71 -17.17 6.15
C ASP A 121 -11.01 -15.81 6.80
N GLU A 122 -10.22 -15.43 7.75
CA GLU A 122 -10.25 -14.13 8.40
C GLU A 122 -8.93 -13.39 8.12
N GLY A 123 -9.00 -12.08 7.86
CA GLY A 123 -7.80 -11.31 7.59
C GLY A 123 -8.08 -10.08 6.72
N ALA A 124 -7.02 -9.60 6.09
CA ALA A 124 -7.08 -8.45 5.22
C ALA A 124 -6.25 -8.66 3.95
N ILE A 125 -6.69 -8.08 2.85
CA ILE A 125 -5.91 -7.98 1.61
C ILE A 125 -5.84 -6.51 1.21
N ALA A 126 -4.64 -6.02 0.96
CA ALA A 126 -4.41 -4.70 0.39
C ALA A 126 -3.52 -4.80 -0.85
N THR A 127 -3.79 -3.96 -1.84
CA THR A 127 -2.98 -3.89 -3.06
C THR A 127 -2.53 -2.46 -3.30
N SER A 128 -1.23 -2.25 -3.30
CA SER A 128 -0.59 -1.02 -3.74
C SER A 128 0.01 -1.20 -5.13
N GLY A 129 -0.04 -0.17 -5.97
CA GLY A 129 0.49 -0.30 -7.33
C GLY A 129 0.49 0.99 -8.13
N LEU A 130 1.10 0.89 -9.31
CA LEU A 130 1.10 1.95 -10.31
C LEU A 130 -0.28 1.95 -10.99
N GLY A 131 -1.02 3.04 -10.91
CA GLY A 131 -2.40 3.06 -11.39
C GLY A 131 -2.98 4.47 -11.55
N PRO A 132 -4.29 4.63 -11.41
CA PRO A 132 -5.01 5.86 -11.75
C PRO A 132 -4.59 7.11 -10.95
N ARG A 133 -3.83 6.94 -9.86
CA ARG A 133 -3.24 8.04 -9.09
C ARG A 133 -1.88 8.50 -9.60
N ASN A 134 -1.40 7.93 -10.72
CA ASN A 134 -0.16 8.38 -11.35
C ASN A 134 -0.29 9.84 -11.79
N ARG A 135 0.81 10.59 -11.69
CA ARG A 135 0.94 11.97 -12.14
C ARG A 135 1.33 12.00 -13.61
N THR A 136 0.84 12.96 -14.36
CA THR A 136 1.29 13.18 -15.73
C THR A 136 2.10 14.48 -15.79
N ILE A 137 3.36 14.40 -16.20
CA ILE A 137 4.28 15.55 -16.31
C ILE A 137 4.99 15.44 -17.65
N GLU A 138 4.95 16.51 -18.46
CA GLU A 138 5.54 16.56 -19.81
C GLU A 138 5.06 15.42 -20.73
N GLY A 139 3.81 14.93 -20.49
CA GLY A 139 3.21 13.83 -21.26
C GLY A 139 3.59 12.43 -20.79
N GLU A 140 4.45 12.30 -19.80
CA GLU A 140 4.89 11.03 -19.23
C GLU A 140 4.20 10.74 -17.89
N ALA A 141 3.89 9.46 -17.63
CA ALA A 141 3.25 9.01 -16.40
C ALA A 141 4.29 8.68 -15.31
N TYR A 142 4.12 9.26 -14.14
CA TYR A 142 4.96 9.04 -12.97
C TYR A 142 4.15 8.49 -11.81
N SER A 143 4.67 7.50 -11.11
CA SER A 143 4.04 6.97 -9.91
C SER A 143 3.79 8.06 -8.85
N HIS A 144 2.67 7.97 -8.15
CA HIS A 144 2.42 8.79 -6.97
C HIS A 144 3.27 8.36 -5.76
N VAL A 145 3.84 7.15 -5.80
CA VAL A 145 4.73 6.61 -4.76
C VAL A 145 6.16 7.03 -5.07
N ILE A 146 6.79 7.70 -4.11
CA ILE A 146 8.13 8.28 -4.25
C ILE A 146 9.15 7.43 -3.49
N SER A 147 10.22 7.03 -4.18
CA SER A 147 11.34 6.31 -3.57
C SER A 147 12.04 7.16 -2.50
N PRO A 148 12.19 6.66 -1.28
CA PRO A 148 12.99 7.33 -0.26
C PRO A 148 14.50 7.28 -0.56
N ALA A 149 14.94 6.49 -1.54
CA ALA A 149 16.34 6.36 -1.90
C ALA A 149 16.88 7.59 -2.64
N ASP A 150 16.11 8.14 -3.57
CA ASP A 150 16.54 9.23 -4.44
C ASP A 150 15.49 10.33 -4.64
N GLY A 151 14.31 10.19 -4.04
CA GLY A 151 13.20 11.13 -4.17
C GLY A 151 12.49 11.07 -5.52
N TRP A 152 12.73 10.01 -6.32
CA TRP A 152 12.10 9.82 -7.62
C TRP A 152 10.92 8.85 -7.55
N PRO A 153 9.91 8.95 -8.43
CA PRO A 153 8.81 7.98 -8.49
C PRO A 153 9.31 6.55 -8.73
N VAL A 154 8.73 5.60 -8.03
CA VAL A 154 9.05 4.17 -8.23
C VAL A 154 8.50 3.68 -9.57
N SER A 155 9.24 2.75 -10.21
CA SER A 155 8.85 2.18 -11.50
C SER A 155 9.21 0.69 -11.66
N HIS A 156 9.95 0.11 -10.72
CA HIS A 156 10.49 -1.26 -10.81
C HIS A 156 9.50 -2.33 -10.33
N ILE A 157 8.59 -1.98 -9.41
CA ILE A 157 7.48 -2.82 -8.96
C ILE A 157 6.19 -2.23 -9.52
N GLN A 158 5.38 -3.06 -10.15
CA GLN A 158 4.09 -2.64 -10.69
C GLN A 158 2.99 -2.72 -9.65
N THR A 159 2.90 -3.84 -8.94
CA THR A 159 1.96 -4.05 -7.85
C THR A 159 2.57 -4.87 -6.73
N ALA A 160 2.08 -4.65 -5.53
CA ALA A 160 2.29 -5.51 -4.38
C ALA A 160 0.94 -5.75 -3.71
N THR A 161 0.52 -7.00 -3.67
CA THR A 161 -0.68 -7.45 -2.96
C THR A 161 -0.24 -8.17 -1.71
N VAL A 162 -0.78 -7.79 -0.55
CA VAL A 162 -0.40 -8.34 0.75
C VAL A 162 -1.64 -8.86 1.46
N HIS A 163 -1.54 -10.07 2.00
CA HIS A 163 -2.45 -10.63 2.99
C HIS A 163 -1.83 -10.51 4.38
N ALA A 164 -2.62 -10.10 5.37
CA ALA A 164 -2.22 -10.02 6.77
C ALA A 164 -3.43 -10.22 7.69
N SER A 165 -3.18 -10.36 9.01
CA SER A 165 -4.25 -10.48 10.02
C SER A 165 -5.09 -9.21 10.18
N ASP A 166 -4.55 -8.05 9.83
CA ASP A 166 -5.22 -6.75 9.92
C ASP A 166 -4.94 -5.89 8.69
N ALA A 167 -5.86 -4.98 8.39
CA ALA A 167 -5.81 -4.20 7.17
C ALA A 167 -4.74 -3.08 7.21
N MET A 168 -4.44 -2.54 8.39
CA MET A 168 -3.40 -1.53 8.53
C MET A 168 -2.02 -2.11 8.20
N THR A 169 -1.73 -3.32 8.66
CA THR A 169 -0.49 -4.04 8.32
C THR A 169 -0.43 -4.34 6.82
N ALA A 170 -1.52 -4.87 6.24
CA ALA A 170 -1.56 -5.18 4.80
C ALA A 170 -1.32 -3.94 3.94
N ASP A 171 -1.99 -2.81 4.20
CA ASP A 171 -1.87 -1.55 3.45
C ASP A 171 -0.45 -0.95 3.59
N ALA A 172 0.09 -0.92 4.80
CA ALA A 172 1.44 -0.41 5.07
C ALA A 172 2.52 -1.24 4.36
N ILE A 173 2.46 -2.57 4.46
CA ILE A 173 3.46 -3.47 3.84
C ILE A 173 3.32 -3.43 2.31
N ALA A 174 2.12 -3.45 1.75
CA ALA A 174 1.91 -3.33 0.31
C ALA A 174 2.57 -2.06 -0.26
N THR A 175 2.43 -0.92 0.43
CA THR A 175 3.10 0.32 0.01
C THR A 175 4.62 0.26 0.22
N ALA A 176 5.10 -0.33 1.31
CA ALA A 176 6.53 -0.48 1.56
C ALA A 176 7.21 -1.34 0.48
N LEU A 177 6.57 -2.41 0.03
CA LEU A 177 7.09 -3.29 -1.02
C LEU A 177 7.28 -2.58 -2.36
N LEU A 178 6.46 -1.56 -2.68
CA LEU A 178 6.64 -0.77 -3.91
C LEU A 178 7.95 0.02 -3.94
N VAL A 179 8.46 0.44 -2.79
CA VAL A 179 9.70 1.24 -2.69
C VAL A 179 10.95 0.41 -2.42
N MET A 180 10.79 -0.86 -2.07
CA MET A 180 11.89 -1.79 -1.80
C MET A 180 12.34 -2.48 -3.08
N ASP A 181 13.61 -2.86 -3.14
CA ASP A 181 14.07 -3.83 -4.15
C ASP A 181 13.39 -5.19 -3.90
N LEU A 182 13.15 -5.95 -4.97
CA LEU A 182 12.39 -7.21 -4.93
C LEU A 182 12.90 -8.18 -3.86
N LYS A 183 14.20 -8.47 -3.85
CA LYS A 183 14.77 -9.46 -2.92
C LYS A 183 14.68 -9.03 -1.44
N PRO A 184 15.03 -7.81 -1.05
CA PRO A 184 14.76 -7.32 0.30
C PRO A 184 13.28 -7.33 0.67
N GLY A 185 12.38 -7.00 -0.28
CA GLY A 185 10.94 -7.03 -0.05
C GLY A 185 10.41 -8.43 0.25
N LEU A 186 10.77 -9.43 -0.55
CA LEU A 186 10.44 -10.84 -0.30
C LEU A 186 10.97 -11.30 1.07
N ASN A 187 12.24 -11.02 1.36
CA ASN A 187 12.84 -11.37 2.66
C ASN A 187 12.12 -10.71 3.84
N LEU A 188 11.62 -9.48 3.68
CA LEU A 188 10.82 -8.82 4.72
C LEU A 188 9.58 -9.64 5.03
N VAL A 189 8.80 -9.99 4.01
CA VAL A 189 7.54 -10.73 4.18
C VAL A 189 7.79 -12.14 4.74
N GLU A 190 8.77 -12.87 4.23
CA GLU A 190 9.15 -14.21 4.73
C GLU A 190 9.51 -14.23 6.23
N ASN A 191 9.95 -13.09 6.79
CA ASN A 191 10.24 -12.94 8.22
C ASN A 191 9.10 -12.35 9.04
N MET A 192 7.92 -12.13 8.44
CA MET A 192 6.73 -11.62 9.11
C MET A 192 5.69 -12.73 9.28
N PRO A 193 5.53 -13.32 10.48
CA PRO A 193 4.55 -14.38 10.69
C PRO A 193 3.13 -13.94 10.34
N GLY A 194 2.42 -14.75 9.54
CA GLY A 194 1.04 -14.48 9.15
C GLY A 194 0.87 -13.39 8.08
N VAL A 195 1.97 -12.96 7.45
CA VAL A 195 1.94 -12.06 6.30
C VAL A 195 2.40 -12.82 5.06
N GLU A 196 1.62 -12.71 3.99
CA GLU A 196 1.93 -13.26 2.67
C GLU A 196 1.83 -12.16 1.62
N ALA A 197 2.61 -12.22 0.57
CA ALA A 197 2.58 -11.23 -0.49
C ALA A 197 2.75 -11.84 -1.88
N GLU A 198 2.21 -11.13 -2.88
CA GLU A 198 2.57 -11.28 -4.27
C GLU A 198 3.10 -9.95 -4.79
N ILE A 199 4.32 -9.95 -5.31
CA ILE A 199 4.95 -8.78 -5.95
C ILE A 199 4.98 -9.01 -7.46
N VAL A 200 4.46 -8.04 -8.22
CA VAL A 200 4.55 -8.04 -9.68
C VAL A 200 5.55 -6.97 -10.10
N THR A 201 6.60 -7.37 -10.76
CA THR A 201 7.64 -6.46 -11.28
C THR A 201 7.22 -5.78 -12.57
N ALA A 202 7.93 -4.71 -12.97
CA ALA A 202 7.62 -3.95 -14.20
C ALA A 202 7.64 -4.81 -15.47
N ASP A 203 8.41 -5.91 -15.49
CA ASP A 203 8.45 -6.90 -16.56
C ASP A 203 7.34 -7.97 -16.46
N GLN A 204 6.31 -7.72 -15.65
CA GLN A 204 5.12 -8.56 -15.45
C GLN A 204 5.41 -9.93 -14.80
N ARG A 205 6.56 -10.14 -14.19
CA ARG A 205 6.85 -11.36 -13.45
C ARG A 205 6.22 -11.31 -12.06
N ARG A 206 5.64 -12.42 -11.67
CA ARG A 206 4.99 -12.61 -10.37
C ARG A 206 5.92 -13.32 -9.41
N HIS A 207 6.02 -12.81 -8.20
CA HIS A 207 6.88 -13.33 -7.14
C HIS A 207 6.05 -13.47 -5.85
N PRO A 208 5.43 -14.64 -5.62
CA PRO A 208 4.76 -14.94 -4.36
C PRO A 208 5.79 -15.27 -3.26
N THR A 209 5.40 -15.06 -2.00
CA THR A 209 6.10 -15.53 -0.81
C THR A 209 5.55 -16.87 -0.32
#